data_c2bc84f28baac25853fb838dfb8e527c
#
_entry.id   c2bc84f28baac25853fb838dfb8e527c
#
_cell.length_a   1.000
_cell.length_b   1.000
_cell.length_c   1.000
_cell.angle_alpha   90.00
_cell.angle_beta   90.00
_cell.angle_gamma   90.00
#
_symmetry.space_group_name_H-M   'P 1'
#
loop_
_entity.id
_entity.type
_entity.pdbx_description
1 polymer ?
#
loop_
_entity_poly.entity_id
_entity_poly.type
_entity_poly.pdbx_seq_one_letter_code
_entity_poly.pdbx_strand_id
1 'polypeptide(L)'
;ENEIAQSEAANDKTFANYWMHNGYITIDNEKMSKSKGNFFTVRDILKDYDGEVIRFFLLSGHYRNPINFSDTLMEQAKAGLARMQHAKENLKHLIATGEGTMTDEEKKELEGYDKYRQEFIAAMDDDLNTADAISAIFELITAINTDVRNGASKEFAEKCLDILMELASVVGLLQKEEDDSVDEDIQALVDERQEARKAKNFARADEIRGLLLDKGIELKDTREGVKWKRI
;
A
#
# COMPACT_ATOMS: atom_id res chain seq x y z
N GLU A 1 3.56 3.08 -36.24
CA GLU A 1 4.32 3.55 -37.42
C GLU A 1 4.36 5.08 -37.49
N ASN A 2 3.24 5.79 -37.32
CA ASN A 2 3.19 7.24 -37.41
C ASN A 2 4.08 7.95 -36.40
N GLU A 3 4.12 7.46 -35.18
CA GLU A 3 4.96 7.99 -34.10
C GLU A 3 6.45 7.80 -34.41
N ILE A 4 6.82 6.64 -34.93
CA ILE A 4 8.19 6.37 -35.38
C ILE A 4 8.57 7.36 -36.49
N ALA A 5 7.74 7.45 -37.53
CA ALA A 5 8.00 8.33 -38.66
C ALA A 5 8.14 9.81 -38.25
N GLN A 6 7.26 10.30 -37.36
CA GLN A 6 7.32 11.67 -36.86
C GLN A 6 8.58 11.93 -36.01
N SER A 7 8.89 11.01 -35.10
CA SER A 7 10.03 11.18 -34.19
C SER A 7 11.35 11.06 -34.91
N GLU A 8 11.50 10.08 -35.82
CA GLU A 8 12.75 9.86 -36.55
C GLU A 8 12.99 10.96 -37.59
N ALA A 9 11.94 11.43 -38.26
CA ALA A 9 12.05 12.58 -39.19
C ALA A 9 12.43 13.88 -38.47
N ALA A 10 11.98 14.08 -37.22
CA ALA A 10 12.28 15.29 -36.46
C ALA A 10 13.67 15.27 -35.80
N ASN A 11 14.14 14.09 -35.37
CA ASN A 11 15.32 13.96 -34.54
C ASN A 11 16.52 13.26 -35.19
N ASP A 12 16.32 12.67 -36.36
CA ASP A 12 17.31 11.88 -37.13
C ASP A 12 17.98 10.80 -36.27
N LYS A 13 17.18 10.13 -35.41
CA LYS A 13 17.60 9.08 -34.49
C LYS A 13 16.50 8.06 -34.33
N THR A 14 16.89 6.81 -34.04
CA THR A 14 15.95 5.75 -33.68
C THR A 14 15.07 6.18 -32.52
N PHE A 15 13.75 6.07 -32.70
CA PHE A 15 12.76 6.52 -31.72
C PHE A 15 12.78 5.68 -30.43
N ALA A 16 12.76 4.35 -30.54
CA ALA A 16 12.78 3.45 -29.42
C ALA A 16 13.49 2.13 -29.77
N ASN A 17 14.28 1.63 -28.82
CA ASN A 17 14.92 0.32 -28.95
C ASN A 17 14.00 -0.83 -28.56
N TYR A 18 13.05 -0.58 -27.63
CA TYR A 18 12.11 -1.57 -27.11
C TYR A 18 10.70 -1.03 -27.16
N TRP A 19 9.75 -1.88 -27.51
CA TRP A 19 8.34 -1.53 -27.63
C TRP A 19 7.50 -2.38 -26.69
N MET A 20 6.70 -1.70 -25.88
CA MET A 20 5.72 -2.33 -24.99
C MET A 20 4.33 -1.77 -25.30
N HIS A 21 3.35 -2.65 -25.38
CA HIS A 21 1.96 -2.28 -25.65
C HIS A 21 1.07 -2.67 -24.48
N ASN A 22 0.49 -1.68 -23.83
CA ASN A 22 -0.48 -1.91 -22.76
C ASN A 22 -1.83 -2.38 -23.34
N GLY A 23 -2.52 -3.21 -22.57
CA GLY A 23 -3.94 -3.41 -22.71
C GLY A 23 -4.70 -2.10 -22.47
N TYR A 24 -5.95 -2.06 -22.86
CA TYR A 24 -6.84 -0.91 -22.65
C TYR A 24 -7.70 -1.11 -21.40
N ILE A 25 -8.24 0.00 -20.88
CA ILE A 25 -9.17 -0.04 -19.77
C ILE A 25 -10.59 -0.17 -20.32
N THR A 26 -11.34 -1.13 -19.79
CA THR A 26 -12.78 -1.26 -19.96
C THR A 26 -13.50 -0.74 -18.71
N ILE A 27 -14.75 -0.35 -18.84
CA ILE A 27 -15.62 0.03 -17.74
C ILE A 27 -16.84 -0.87 -17.81
N ASP A 28 -17.08 -1.63 -16.76
CA ASP A 28 -18.14 -2.64 -16.74
C ASP A 28 -18.14 -3.56 -17.96
N ASN A 29 -16.92 -3.98 -18.36
CA ASN A 29 -16.64 -4.79 -19.54
C ASN A 29 -16.96 -4.12 -20.88
N GLU A 30 -17.25 -2.83 -20.90
CA GLU A 30 -17.43 -2.06 -22.12
C GLU A 30 -16.21 -1.17 -22.42
N LYS A 31 -15.93 -0.98 -23.71
CA LYS A 31 -14.86 -0.07 -24.12
C LYS A 31 -15.17 1.36 -23.67
N MET A 32 -14.21 1.97 -22.97
CA MET A 32 -14.29 3.38 -22.58
C MET A 32 -14.36 4.27 -23.83
N SER A 33 -15.34 5.16 -23.91
CA SER A 33 -15.41 6.16 -24.96
C SER A 33 -16.20 7.41 -24.53
N LYS A 34 -15.79 8.57 -25.02
CA LYS A 34 -16.51 9.83 -24.76
C LYS A 34 -17.94 9.81 -25.26
N SER A 35 -18.19 9.15 -26.41
CA SER A 35 -19.53 9.04 -27.00
C SER A 35 -20.51 8.19 -26.19
N LYS A 36 -20.00 7.26 -25.37
CA LYS A 36 -20.82 6.42 -24.47
C LYS A 36 -21.09 7.06 -23.12
N GLY A 37 -20.44 8.18 -22.81
CA GLY A 37 -20.57 8.84 -21.52
C GLY A 37 -19.91 8.10 -20.36
N ASN A 38 -19.16 7.03 -20.61
CA ASN A 38 -18.44 6.23 -19.64
C ASN A 38 -16.94 6.59 -19.55
N PHE A 39 -16.60 7.84 -19.90
CA PHE A 39 -15.23 8.34 -19.87
C PHE A 39 -14.99 9.16 -18.61
N PHE A 40 -13.93 8.82 -17.89
CA PHE A 40 -13.40 9.60 -16.77
C PHE A 40 -11.87 9.68 -16.85
N THR A 41 -11.31 10.65 -16.18
CA THR A 41 -9.85 10.84 -16.13
C THR A 41 -9.30 10.28 -14.83
N VAL A 42 -7.98 10.00 -14.80
CA VAL A 42 -7.27 9.66 -13.54
C VAL A 42 -7.49 10.76 -12.48
N ARG A 43 -7.57 12.03 -12.90
CA ARG A 43 -7.86 13.16 -12.00
C ARG A 43 -9.23 13.04 -11.33
N ASP A 44 -10.21 12.46 -12.01
CA ASP A 44 -11.51 12.25 -11.43
C ASP A 44 -11.48 11.11 -10.40
N ILE A 45 -10.77 10.01 -10.71
CA ILE A 45 -10.60 8.90 -9.78
C ILE A 45 -9.82 9.32 -8.51
N LEU A 46 -8.82 10.22 -8.66
CA LEU A 46 -8.03 10.73 -7.53
C LEU A 46 -8.84 11.57 -6.52
N LYS A 47 -10.09 11.91 -6.81
CA LYS A 47 -10.98 12.55 -5.84
C LYS A 47 -11.53 11.55 -4.81
N ASP A 48 -11.65 10.28 -5.20
CA ASP A 48 -12.28 9.22 -4.42
C ASP A 48 -11.27 8.19 -3.91
N TYR A 49 -10.15 8.01 -4.63
CA TYR A 49 -9.12 7.02 -4.33
C TYR A 49 -7.71 7.63 -4.30
N ASP A 50 -6.91 7.16 -3.36
CA ASP A 50 -5.49 7.50 -3.31
C ASP A 50 -4.74 6.99 -4.55
N GLY A 51 -3.70 7.74 -4.97
CA GLY A 51 -2.88 7.39 -6.13
C GLY A 51 -2.19 6.03 -6.00
N GLU A 52 -1.84 5.61 -4.78
CA GLU A 52 -1.24 4.30 -4.53
C GLU A 52 -2.25 3.16 -4.70
N VAL A 53 -3.52 3.39 -4.36
CA VAL A 53 -4.62 2.43 -4.64
C VAL A 53 -4.79 2.25 -6.14
N ILE A 54 -4.77 3.35 -6.90
CA ILE A 54 -4.86 3.29 -8.37
C ILE A 54 -3.65 2.54 -8.93
N ARG A 55 -2.45 2.80 -8.43
CA ARG A 55 -1.24 2.06 -8.83
C ARG A 55 -1.37 0.57 -8.54
N PHE A 56 -1.78 0.21 -7.33
CA PHE A 56 -1.98 -1.19 -6.94
C PHE A 56 -3.01 -1.87 -7.85
N PHE A 57 -4.14 -1.20 -8.14
CA PHE A 57 -5.16 -1.70 -9.06
C PHE A 57 -4.58 -1.99 -10.46
N LEU A 58 -3.82 -1.05 -11.03
CA LEU A 58 -3.24 -1.22 -12.36
C LEU A 58 -2.18 -2.33 -12.41
N LEU A 59 -1.41 -2.51 -11.33
CA LEU A 59 -0.39 -3.55 -11.21
C LEU A 59 -0.94 -4.93 -10.87
N SER A 60 -2.20 -5.02 -10.42
CA SER A 60 -2.85 -6.31 -10.10
C SER A 60 -3.21 -7.15 -11.33
N GLY A 61 -3.07 -6.61 -12.52
CA GLY A 61 -3.22 -7.29 -13.80
C GLY A 61 -1.95 -7.18 -14.65
N HIS A 62 -1.73 -8.16 -15.51
CA HIS A 62 -0.62 -8.09 -16.47
C HIS A 62 -0.86 -6.95 -17.47
N TYR A 63 0.14 -6.11 -17.73
CA TYR A 63 0.02 -4.88 -18.52
C TYR A 63 -0.50 -5.08 -19.95
N ARG A 64 -0.29 -6.25 -20.55
CA ARG A 64 -0.80 -6.58 -21.91
C ARG A 64 -2.30 -6.86 -21.94
N ASN A 65 -2.89 -7.20 -20.80
CA ASN A 65 -4.30 -7.58 -20.75
C ASN A 65 -5.18 -6.34 -20.54
N PRO A 66 -6.38 -6.32 -21.11
CA PRO A 66 -7.37 -5.33 -20.75
C PRO A 66 -7.70 -5.40 -19.26
N ILE A 67 -7.77 -4.23 -18.62
CA ILE A 67 -8.15 -4.10 -17.20
C ILE A 67 -9.58 -3.56 -17.14
N ASN A 68 -10.46 -4.28 -16.46
CA ASN A 68 -11.81 -3.80 -16.23
C ASN A 68 -11.86 -2.92 -14.98
N PHE A 69 -12.23 -1.66 -15.14
CA PHE A 69 -12.45 -0.74 -14.03
C PHE A 69 -13.89 -0.88 -13.53
N SER A 70 -14.03 -1.05 -12.21
CA SER A 70 -15.30 -0.95 -11.49
C SER A 70 -15.04 -0.55 -10.04
N ASP A 71 -16.01 0.05 -9.38
CA ASP A 71 -15.90 0.45 -7.97
C ASP A 71 -15.58 -0.76 -7.08
N THR A 72 -16.18 -1.92 -7.37
CA THR A 72 -15.90 -3.16 -6.63
C THR A 72 -14.45 -3.57 -6.71
N LEU A 73 -13.82 -3.49 -7.88
CA LEU A 73 -12.40 -3.84 -8.06
C LEU A 73 -11.48 -2.80 -7.44
N MET A 74 -11.87 -1.53 -7.43
CA MET A 74 -11.14 -0.47 -6.73
C MET A 74 -11.17 -0.68 -5.21
N GLU A 75 -12.32 -1.03 -4.63
CA GLU A 75 -12.42 -1.36 -3.21
C GLU A 75 -11.62 -2.62 -2.84
N GLN A 76 -11.56 -3.62 -3.71
CA GLN A 76 -10.69 -4.78 -3.54
C GLN A 76 -9.21 -4.40 -3.57
N ALA A 77 -8.81 -3.52 -4.49
CA ALA A 77 -7.45 -2.99 -4.57
C ALA A 77 -7.08 -2.20 -3.31
N LYS A 78 -7.98 -1.35 -2.82
CA LYS A 78 -7.82 -0.61 -1.57
C LYS A 78 -7.63 -1.54 -0.37
N ALA A 79 -8.46 -2.59 -0.27
CA ALA A 79 -8.34 -3.59 0.79
C ALA A 79 -7.02 -4.40 0.69
N GLY A 80 -6.58 -4.72 -0.53
CA GLY A 80 -5.30 -5.39 -0.79
C GLY A 80 -4.12 -4.54 -0.33
N LEU A 81 -4.07 -3.27 -0.75
CA LEU A 81 -3.03 -2.34 -0.33
C LEU A 81 -3.03 -2.13 1.19
N ALA A 82 -4.19 -1.97 1.81
CA ALA A 82 -4.32 -1.83 3.26
C ALA A 82 -3.71 -3.02 4.02
N ARG A 83 -3.83 -4.24 3.51
CA ARG A 83 -3.16 -5.42 4.11
C ARG A 83 -1.65 -5.31 4.09
N MET A 84 -1.07 -4.78 3.00
CA MET A 84 0.38 -4.54 2.90
C MET A 84 0.82 -3.44 3.88
N GLN A 85 0.05 -2.35 3.97
CA GLN A 85 0.30 -1.24 4.90
C GLN A 85 0.27 -1.72 6.36
N HIS A 86 -0.75 -2.49 6.73
CA HIS A 86 -0.84 -3.07 8.09
C HIS A 86 0.36 -3.98 8.43
N ALA A 87 0.89 -4.73 7.48
CA ALA A 87 2.10 -5.53 7.70
C ALA A 87 3.31 -4.64 7.96
N LYS A 88 3.49 -3.56 7.19
CA LYS A 88 4.54 -2.56 7.40
C LYS A 88 4.42 -1.90 8.78
N GLU A 89 3.22 -1.46 9.16
CA GLU A 89 2.94 -0.83 10.46
C GLU A 89 3.20 -1.77 11.63
N ASN A 90 2.77 -3.04 11.51
CA ASN A 90 3.04 -4.04 12.53
C ASN A 90 4.53 -4.28 12.73
N LEU A 91 5.31 -4.35 11.66
CA LEU A 91 6.77 -4.47 11.74
C LEU A 91 7.40 -3.23 12.36
N LYS A 92 7.01 -2.02 11.98
CA LYS A 92 7.45 -0.77 12.61
C LYS A 92 7.15 -0.77 14.11
N HIS A 93 5.97 -1.21 14.52
CA HIS A 93 5.60 -1.33 15.94
C HIS A 93 6.50 -2.32 16.69
N LEU A 94 6.76 -3.50 16.11
CA LEU A 94 7.67 -4.49 16.71
C LEU A 94 9.10 -3.95 16.83
N ILE A 95 9.59 -3.19 15.86
CA ILE A 95 10.89 -2.53 15.90
C ILE A 95 10.94 -1.49 17.04
N ALA A 96 9.88 -0.71 17.21
CA ALA A 96 9.80 0.34 18.24
C ALA A 96 9.69 -0.23 19.66
N THR A 97 9.02 -1.37 19.83
CA THR A 97 8.73 -1.97 21.15
C THR A 97 9.59 -3.19 21.47
N GLY A 98 10.20 -3.80 20.46
CA GLY A 98 11.03 -4.99 20.59
C GLY A 98 12.47 -4.70 21.02
N GLU A 99 13.12 -5.71 21.52
CA GLU A 99 14.54 -5.69 21.93
C GLU A 99 15.25 -6.93 21.41
N GLY A 100 16.60 -6.92 21.47
CA GLY A 100 17.43 -8.08 21.22
C GLY A 100 17.77 -8.34 19.77
N THR A 101 18.65 -9.33 19.62
CA THR A 101 19.16 -9.84 18.34
C THR A 101 18.41 -11.11 17.93
N MET A 102 18.51 -11.47 16.67
CA MET A 102 17.85 -12.65 16.10
C MET A 102 18.27 -13.93 16.80
N THR A 103 17.30 -14.76 17.12
CA THR A 103 17.48 -16.16 17.53
C THR A 103 17.91 -17.02 16.33
N ASP A 104 18.39 -18.24 16.61
CA ASP A 104 18.75 -19.17 15.52
C ASP A 104 17.52 -19.66 14.74
N GLU A 105 16.36 -19.67 15.34
CA GLU A 105 15.07 -19.95 14.65
C GLU A 105 14.72 -18.82 13.69
N GLU A 106 14.77 -17.57 14.14
CA GLU A 106 14.49 -16.39 13.33
C GLU A 106 15.46 -16.25 12.14
N LYS A 107 16.73 -16.60 12.33
CA LYS A 107 17.71 -16.64 11.22
C LYS A 107 17.31 -17.65 10.15
N LYS A 108 16.87 -18.84 10.55
CA LYS A 108 16.42 -19.88 9.63
C LYS A 108 15.16 -19.47 8.88
N GLU A 109 14.22 -18.81 9.56
CA GLU A 109 13.02 -18.26 8.93
C GLU A 109 13.37 -17.19 7.91
N LEU A 110 14.28 -16.27 8.26
CA LEU A 110 14.77 -15.22 7.38
C LEU A 110 15.45 -15.79 6.11
N GLU A 111 16.27 -16.83 6.25
CA GLU A 111 16.86 -17.55 5.11
C GLU A 111 15.76 -18.14 4.21
N GLY A 112 14.66 -18.62 4.79
CA GLY A 112 13.51 -19.15 4.08
C GLY A 112 12.77 -18.11 3.23
N TYR A 113 12.95 -16.82 3.50
CA TYR A 113 12.27 -15.76 2.74
C TYR A 113 12.91 -15.48 1.37
N ASP A 114 14.11 -15.96 1.12
CA ASP A 114 14.77 -15.81 -0.18
C ASP A 114 13.93 -16.42 -1.32
N LYS A 115 13.15 -17.48 -1.06
CA LYS A 115 12.23 -18.05 -2.05
C LYS A 115 11.25 -17.03 -2.60
N TYR A 116 10.67 -16.17 -1.76
CA TYR A 116 9.71 -15.14 -2.20
C TYR A 116 10.38 -14.06 -3.03
N ARG A 117 11.64 -13.73 -2.71
CA ARG A 117 12.45 -12.83 -3.54
C ARG A 117 12.69 -13.45 -4.92
N GLN A 118 13.04 -14.76 -4.98
CA GLN A 118 13.24 -15.46 -6.25
C GLN A 118 11.94 -15.58 -7.06
N GLU A 119 10.81 -15.84 -6.43
CA GLU A 119 9.48 -15.87 -7.06
C GLU A 119 9.12 -14.48 -7.62
N PHE A 120 9.37 -13.41 -6.86
CA PHE A 120 9.18 -12.04 -7.32
C PHE A 120 10.07 -11.72 -8.55
N ILE A 121 11.35 -12.07 -8.51
CA ILE A 121 12.28 -11.84 -9.62
C ILE A 121 11.83 -12.64 -10.84
N ALA A 122 11.49 -13.92 -10.67
CA ALA A 122 11.01 -14.76 -11.77
C ALA A 122 9.75 -14.19 -12.43
N ALA A 123 8.80 -13.66 -11.64
CA ALA A 123 7.61 -13.01 -12.17
C ALA A 123 7.95 -11.72 -12.94
N MET A 124 8.87 -10.92 -12.43
CA MET A 124 9.28 -9.68 -13.11
C MET A 124 10.13 -9.95 -14.37
N ASP A 125 10.90 -11.03 -14.40
CA ASP A 125 11.65 -11.48 -15.57
C ASP A 125 10.73 -12.11 -16.64
N ASP A 126 9.55 -12.60 -16.25
CA ASP A 126 8.53 -13.10 -17.16
C ASP A 126 7.64 -11.95 -17.66
N ASP A 127 8.22 -11.11 -18.52
CA ASP A 127 7.52 -10.02 -19.19
C ASP A 127 6.85 -9.01 -18.24
N LEU A 128 7.49 -8.70 -17.12
CA LEU A 128 6.99 -7.78 -16.10
C LEU A 128 5.60 -8.19 -15.56
N ASN A 129 5.45 -9.45 -15.19
CA ASN A 129 4.23 -9.98 -14.60
C ASN A 129 4.05 -9.48 -13.16
N THR A 130 3.59 -8.23 -13.05
CA THR A 130 3.39 -7.57 -11.76
C THR A 130 2.32 -8.22 -10.89
N ALA A 131 1.35 -8.92 -11.50
CA ALA A 131 0.32 -9.63 -10.76
C ALA A 131 0.92 -10.78 -9.92
N ASP A 132 1.78 -11.60 -10.52
CA ASP A 132 2.47 -12.68 -9.81
C ASP A 132 3.54 -12.13 -8.85
N ALA A 133 4.23 -11.05 -9.23
CA ALA A 133 5.17 -10.37 -8.34
C ALA A 133 4.49 -9.87 -7.06
N ILE A 134 3.30 -9.26 -7.16
CA ILE A 134 2.49 -8.84 -6.00
C ILE A 134 2.02 -10.06 -5.19
N SER A 135 1.71 -11.18 -5.84
CA SER A 135 1.36 -12.43 -5.14
C SER A 135 2.52 -12.92 -4.27
N ALA A 136 3.75 -12.90 -4.79
CA ALA A 136 4.95 -13.24 -4.00
C ALA A 136 5.13 -12.31 -2.77
N ILE A 137 4.84 -11.00 -2.90
CA ILE A 137 4.85 -10.08 -1.76
C ILE A 137 3.78 -10.49 -0.72
N PHE A 138 2.58 -10.87 -1.13
CA PHE A 138 1.54 -11.32 -0.18
C PHE A 138 1.88 -12.64 0.51
N GLU A 139 2.56 -13.54 -0.17
CA GLU A 139 3.06 -14.77 0.43
C GLU A 139 4.15 -14.48 1.46
N LEU A 140 5.09 -13.58 1.15
CA LEU A 140 6.08 -13.09 2.10
C LEU A 140 5.40 -12.46 3.33
N ILE A 141 4.42 -11.57 3.15
CA ILE A 141 3.66 -10.96 4.25
C ILE A 141 2.96 -12.01 5.11
N THR A 142 2.42 -13.06 4.49
CA THR A 142 1.75 -14.15 5.21
C THR A 142 2.75 -14.94 6.07
N ALA A 143 3.94 -15.23 5.55
CA ALA A 143 5.01 -15.87 6.28
C ALA A 143 5.48 -14.99 7.44
N ILE A 144 5.83 -13.74 7.18
CA ILE A 144 6.25 -12.77 8.20
C ILE A 144 5.21 -12.69 9.33
N ASN A 145 3.93 -12.48 9.01
CA ASN A 145 2.88 -12.38 10.02
C ASN A 145 2.70 -13.66 10.85
N THR A 146 3.04 -14.82 10.30
CA THR A 146 3.01 -16.09 11.01
C THR A 146 4.17 -16.16 12.00
N ASP A 147 5.36 -15.81 11.55
CA ASP A 147 6.61 -15.96 12.30
C ASP A 147 6.70 -14.92 13.43
N VAL A 148 6.20 -13.70 13.22
CA VAL A 148 6.16 -12.65 14.27
C VAL A 148 4.95 -12.74 15.21
N ARG A 149 4.03 -13.70 15.02
CA ARG A 149 2.76 -13.77 15.75
C ARG A 149 2.89 -13.84 17.26
N ASN A 150 3.93 -14.48 17.76
CA ASN A 150 4.18 -14.67 19.20
C ASN A 150 5.24 -13.68 19.75
N GLY A 151 5.52 -12.64 19.01
CA GLY A 151 6.60 -11.70 19.26
C GLY A 151 7.82 -12.02 18.40
N ALA A 152 8.69 -11.05 18.22
CA ALA A 152 9.90 -11.16 17.42
C ALA A 152 11.01 -10.31 18.05
N SER A 153 12.27 -10.68 17.81
CA SER A 153 13.37 -9.80 18.14
C SER A 153 13.33 -8.54 17.26
N LYS A 154 13.84 -7.44 17.81
CA LYS A 154 13.92 -6.18 17.05
C LYS A 154 14.66 -6.36 15.72
N GLU A 155 15.82 -7.05 15.77
CA GLU A 155 16.65 -7.29 14.60
C GLU A 155 15.92 -8.11 13.52
N PHE A 156 15.11 -9.12 13.92
CA PHE A 156 14.33 -9.89 12.97
C PHE A 156 13.23 -9.05 12.33
N ALA A 157 12.52 -8.24 13.10
CA ALA A 157 11.50 -7.33 12.58
C ALA A 157 12.09 -6.30 11.59
N GLU A 158 13.30 -5.77 11.88
CA GLU A 158 14.03 -4.88 10.97
C GLU A 158 14.35 -5.58 9.64
N LYS A 159 14.85 -6.82 9.69
CA LYS A 159 15.15 -7.60 8.48
C LYS A 159 13.90 -7.96 7.67
N CYS A 160 12.80 -8.30 8.33
CA CYS A 160 11.52 -8.53 7.68
C CYS A 160 11.01 -7.27 6.95
N LEU A 161 11.14 -6.09 7.59
CA LEU A 161 10.77 -4.83 6.99
C LEU A 161 11.67 -4.49 5.79
N ASP A 162 12.99 -4.72 5.90
CA ASP A 162 13.94 -4.50 4.81
C ASP A 162 13.54 -5.27 3.54
N ILE A 163 13.24 -6.57 3.67
CA ILE A 163 12.84 -7.42 2.54
C ILE A 163 11.48 -6.98 1.96
N LEU A 164 10.51 -6.70 2.82
CA LEU A 164 9.20 -6.22 2.38
C LEU A 164 9.32 -4.92 1.58
N MET A 165 10.12 -3.97 2.07
CA MET A 165 10.32 -2.69 1.41
C MET A 165 11.16 -2.81 0.14
N GLU A 166 12.15 -3.72 0.10
CA GLU A 166 12.91 -4.05 -1.11
C GLU A 166 11.96 -4.43 -2.26
N LEU A 167 11.08 -5.40 -2.05
CA LEU A 167 10.18 -5.88 -3.10
C LEU A 167 9.08 -4.86 -3.43
N ALA A 168 8.47 -4.26 -2.42
CA ALA A 168 7.41 -3.27 -2.61
C ALA A 168 7.90 -2.01 -3.35
N SER A 169 9.17 -1.60 -3.13
CA SER A 169 9.75 -0.42 -3.76
C SER A 169 9.91 -0.58 -5.27
N VAL A 170 10.21 -1.78 -5.75
CA VAL A 170 10.35 -2.06 -7.20
C VAL A 170 9.06 -1.75 -7.95
N VAL A 171 7.91 -2.06 -7.35
CA VAL A 171 6.59 -1.77 -7.92
C VAL A 171 6.01 -0.43 -7.45
N GLY A 172 6.77 0.33 -6.66
CA GLY A 172 6.41 1.67 -6.18
C GLY A 172 5.23 1.66 -5.19
N LEU A 173 5.11 0.60 -4.39
CA LEU A 173 4.13 0.46 -3.32
C LEU A 173 4.79 0.68 -1.94
N LEU A 174 3.99 1.04 -0.94
CA LEU A 174 4.41 1.32 0.44
C LEU A 174 5.41 2.48 0.56
N GLN A 175 5.47 3.37 -0.44
CA GLN A 175 6.42 4.48 -0.48
C GLN A 175 5.95 5.70 0.32
N LYS A 176 4.69 5.78 0.67
CA LYS A 176 4.21 6.84 1.54
C LYS A 176 4.78 6.64 2.94
N GLU A 177 5.52 7.62 3.40
CA GLU A 177 5.74 7.78 4.84
C GLU A 177 4.46 8.40 5.39
N GLU A 178 3.93 7.81 6.44
CA GLU A 178 2.93 8.52 7.23
C GLU A 178 3.61 9.76 7.78
N ASP A 179 2.91 10.88 7.70
CA ASP A 179 3.41 12.13 8.26
C ASP A 179 3.33 11.98 9.80
N ASP A 180 4.43 11.49 10.39
CA ASP A 180 4.53 11.23 11.83
C ASP A 180 4.14 12.50 12.65
N SER A 181 4.32 13.70 12.06
CA SER A 181 3.89 14.97 12.68
C SER A 181 2.37 15.08 12.78
N VAL A 182 1.64 14.55 11.80
CA VAL A 182 0.17 14.55 11.84
C VAL A 182 -0.35 13.52 12.84
N ASP A 183 0.36 12.40 13.00
CA ASP A 183 -0.01 11.36 13.97
C ASP A 183 0.34 11.78 15.40
N GLU A 184 1.43 12.53 15.62
CA GLU A 184 1.75 13.16 16.92
C GLU A 184 0.67 14.19 17.31
N ASP A 185 0.21 15.03 16.39
CA ASP A 185 -0.88 15.97 16.62
C ASP A 185 -2.21 15.27 16.94
N ILE A 186 -2.51 14.16 16.25
CA ILE A 186 -3.68 13.34 16.51
C ILE A 186 -3.56 12.68 17.89
N GLN A 187 -2.42 12.11 18.21
CA GLN A 187 -2.18 11.47 19.48
C GLN A 187 -2.27 12.49 20.64
N ALA A 188 -1.71 13.68 20.49
CA ALA A 188 -1.84 14.76 21.47
C ALA A 188 -3.30 15.14 21.73
N LEU A 189 -4.13 15.22 20.68
CA LEU A 189 -5.57 15.47 20.81
C LEU A 189 -6.30 14.30 21.48
N VAL A 190 -5.91 13.06 21.21
CA VAL A 190 -6.47 11.87 21.87
C VAL A 190 -6.14 11.88 23.34
N ASP A 191 -4.91 12.22 23.70
CA ASP A 191 -4.46 12.28 25.10
C ASP A 191 -5.15 13.42 25.85
N GLU A 192 -5.25 14.62 25.24
CA GLU A 192 -6.01 15.75 25.79
C GLU A 192 -7.48 15.38 26.04
N ARG A 193 -8.12 14.67 25.10
CA ARG A 193 -9.49 14.16 25.28
C ARG A 193 -9.59 13.22 26.48
N GLN A 194 -8.62 12.31 26.67
CA GLN A 194 -8.61 11.41 27.80
C GLN A 194 -8.46 12.16 29.15
N GLU A 195 -7.59 13.16 29.19
CA GLU A 195 -7.43 14.03 30.37
C GLU A 195 -8.71 14.82 30.65
N ALA A 196 -9.34 15.40 29.64
CA ALA A 196 -10.62 16.10 29.79
C ALA A 196 -11.70 15.18 30.36
N ARG A 197 -11.78 13.92 29.92
CA ARG A 197 -12.71 12.92 30.48
C ARG A 197 -12.40 12.57 31.94
N LYS A 198 -11.12 12.39 32.30
CA LYS A 198 -10.68 12.15 33.68
C LYS A 198 -11.04 13.33 34.59
N ALA A 199 -10.90 14.56 34.08
CA ALA A 199 -11.28 15.80 34.77
C ALA A 199 -12.81 16.05 34.78
N LYS A 200 -13.63 15.15 34.21
CA LYS A 200 -15.09 15.30 34.02
C LYS A 200 -15.49 16.51 33.18
N ASN A 201 -14.57 17.02 32.34
CA ASN A 201 -14.86 18.09 31.38
C ASN A 201 -15.35 17.46 30.05
N PHE A 202 -16.62 17.02 30.07
CA PHE A 202 -17.21 16.31 28.94
C PHE A 202 -17.39 17.22 27.72
N ALA A 203 -17.63 18.52 27.92
CA ALA A 203 -17.79 19.47 26.83
C ALA A 203 -16.49 19.56 25.97
N ARG A 204 -15.31 19.63 26.63
CA ARG A 204 -14.03 19.65 25.91
C ARG A 204 -13.73 18.30 25.24
N ALA A 205 -14.05 17.19 25.88
CA ALA A 205 -13.88 15.87 25.32
C ALA A 205 -14.72 15.63 24.05
N ASP A 206 -15.95 16.17 23.99
CA ASP A 206 -16.83 16.09 22.83
C ASP A 206 -16.38 17.03 21.72
N GLU A 207 -15.90 18.24 22.06
CA GLU A 207 -15.28 19.16 21.10
C GLU A 207 -14.08 18.50 20.37
N ILE A 208 -13.16 17.91 21.12
CA ILE A 208 -11.99 17.21 20.55
C ILE A 208 -12.43 16.04 19.66
N ARG A 209 -13.47 15.29 20.06
CA ARG A 209 -14.01 14.22 19.24
C ARG A 209 -14.55 14.74 17.92
N GLY A 210 -15.23 15.87 17.92
CA GLY A 210 -15.69 16.55 16.71
C GLY A 210 -14.54 16.98 15.81
N LEU A 211 -13.50 17.62 16.37
CA LEU A 211 -12.30 18.05 15.63
C LEU A 211 -11.58 16.85 14.99
N LEU A 212 -11.49 15.72 15.69
CA LEU A 212 -10.86 14.52 15.14
C LEU A 212 -11.72 13.90 14.03
N LEU A 213 -13.05 13.89 14.18
CA LEU A 213 -13.96 13.40 13.15
C LEU A 213 -13.91 14.28 11.88
N ASP A 214 -13.85 15.60 12.04
CA ASP A 214 -13.68 16.55 10.91
C ASP A 214 -12.34 16.36 10.17
N LYS A 215 -11.33 15.86 10.86
CA LYS A 215 -10.04 15.46 10.29
C LYS A 215 -10.05 14.04 9.71
N GLY A 216 -11.20 13.36 9.65
CA GLY A 216 -11.31 11.99 9.16
C GLY A 216 -10.78 10.94 10.13
N ILE A 217 -10.79 11.22 11.44
CA ILE A 217 -10.30 10.30 12.49
C ILE A 217 -11.48 9.80 13.32
N GLU A 218 -11.71 8.50 13.32
CA GLU A 218 -12.69 7.84 14.18
C GLU A 218 -12.03 7.27 15.44
N LEU A 219 -12.56 7.61 16.61
CA LEU A 219 -12.10 7.12 17.90
C LEU A 219 -12.92 5.91 18.35
N LYS A 220 -12.24 4.88 18.85
CA LYS A 220 -12.86 3.71 19.46
C LYS A 220 -12.33 3.53 20.91
N ASP A 221 -13.21 3.72 21.88
CA ASP A 221 -12.88 3.45 23.28
C ASP A 221 -12.82 1.93 23.51
N THR A 222 -11.70 1.42 24.02
CA THR A 222 -11.49 0.00 24.35
C THR A 222 -11.14 -0.15 25.83
N ARG A 223 -11.13 -1.39 26.36
CA ARG A 223 -10.73 -1.66 27.76
C ARG A 223 -9.25 -1.36 28.03
N GLU A 224 -8.43 -1.35 26.96
CA GLU A 224 -6.98 -1.10 27.00
C GLU A 224 -6.63 0.37 26.76
N GLY A 225 -7.62 1.22 26.39
CA GLY A 225 -7.43 2.64 26.07
C GLY A 225 -8.24 3.06 24.85
N VAL A 226 -7.97 4.27 24.35
CA VAL A 226 -8.61 4.78 23.12
C VAL A 226 -7.75 4.39 21.92
N LYS A 227 -8.36 3.71 20.96
CA LYS A 227 -7.75 3.46 19.64
C LYS A 227 -8.41 4.40 18.63
N TRP A 228 -7.65 4.81 17.63
CA TRP A 228 -8.17 5.63 16.55
C TRP A 228 -7.82 5.04 15.19
N LYS A 229 -8.60 5.38 14.17
CA LYS A 229 -8.34 5.02 12.78
C LYS A 229 -8.76 6.17 11.86
N ARG A 230 -8.12 6.31 10.73
CA ARG A 230 -8.54 7.20 9.64
C ARG A 230 -9.72 6.59 8.89
N ILE A 231 -10.74 7.41 8.56
CA ILE A 231 -11.94 7.04 7.82
C ILE A 231 -11.94 7.70 6.45
#